data_aba57795a2c0a3bd4d181a1a08e2621d
#
_entry.id   aba57795a2c0a3bd4d181a1a08e2621d
#
_cell.length_a   1.000
_cell.length_b   1.000
_cell.length_c   1.000
_cell.angle_alpha   90.00
_cell.angle_beta   90.00
_cell.angle_gamma   90.00
#
_symmetry.space_group_name_H-M   'P 1'
#
loop_
_entity.id
_entity.type
_entity.pdbx_description
1 polymer ?
#
loop_
_entity_poly.entity_id
_entity_poly.type
_entity_poly.pdbx_seq_one_letter_code
_entity_poly.pdbx_strand_id
1 'polypeptide(L)'
;MTKQGDERHLNSNRRLRFPSLSERVGLTADLLRIHAPLSCFKEIPNYRKEEIGLPGLTYLYANENRQKAYLLITSEILGKRYPEKLNCENIEYALERINSITDVELDVELLLNYGCVSEVHVTDDLLLSHDPQIYLYALRSIPIPDKINRTPYHKESVRFSTYNKDKRHRFYLTLYDKYREIKRHRCRQCEDELFRDVVRIELKLESAEMIKKYLKI
;
A
#
# COMPACT_ATOMS: atom_id res chain seq x y z
N MET A 1 27.65 -34.64 -32.12
CA MET A 1 27.24 -33.23 -32.25
C MET A 1 26.20 -32.95 -31.18
N THR A 2 26.64 -32.53 -30.03
CA THR A 2 25.85 -32.21 -28.85
C THR A 2 25.58 -30.70 -28.84
N LYS A 3 24.30 -30.33 -28.90
CA LYS A 3 23.87 -28.93 -28.79
C LYS A 3 23.97 -28.52 -27.31
N GLN A 4 24.93 -27.67 -27.00
CA GLN A 4 24.97 -26.91 -25.77
C GLN A 4 23.80 -25.90 -25.79
N GLY A 5 22.84 -26.10 -24.93
CA GLY A 5 21.74 -25.17 -24.71
C GLY A 5 22.22 -23.93 -23.95
N ASP A 6 21.69 -22.85 -24.36
CA ASP A 6 22.01 -21.48 -23.99
C ASP A 6 21.51 -21.13 -22.57
N GLU A 7 22.39 -21.22 -21.59
CA GLU A 7 22.13 -20.89 -20.17
C GLU A 7 22.30 -19.39 -19.84
N ARG A 8 22.05 -18.47 -20.79
CA ARG A 8 22.43 -17.07 -20.64
C ARG A 8 21.31 -16.10 -20.28
N HIS A 9 20.19 -16.52 -19.69
CA HIS A 9 19.11 -15.56 -19.33
C HIS A 9 18.56 -15.64 -17.90
N LEU A 10 19.33 -16.11 -16.94
CA LEU A 10 18.86 -16.17 -15.53
C LEU A 10 19.67 -15.32 -14.54
N ASN A 11 20.47 -14.36 -15.01
CA ASN A 11 21.28 -13.52 -14.12
C ASN A 11 20.97 -12.03 -14.23
N SER A 12 19.71 -11.64 -13.96
CA SER A 12 19.42 -10.30 -13.44
C SER A 12 18.68 -10.40 -12.10
N ASN A 13 19.31 -11.11 -11.16
CA ASN A 13 18.94 -11.10 -9.75
C ASN A 13 19.18 -9.70 -9.16
N ARG A 14 18.38 -8.72 -9.54
CA ARG A 14 18.10 -7.58 -8.67
C ARG A 14 17.12 -8.09 -7.64
N ARG A 15 17.65 -8.72 -6.58
CA ARG A 15 16.93 -8.86 -5.32
C ARG A 15 16.34 -7.50 -5.02
N LEU A 16 15.01 -7.38 -5.09
CA LEU A 16 14.32 -6.38 -4.33
C LEU A 16 14.47 -6.84 -2.88
N ARG A 17 15.66 -6.63 -2.33
CA ARG A 17 15.70 -6.42 -0.90
C ARG A 17 14.71 -5.28 -0.70
N PHE A 18 13.58 -5.55 -0.05
CA PHE A 18 13.11 -4.56 0.88
C PHE A 18 14.38 -4.22 1.67
N PRO A 19 14.95 -3.00 1.53
CA PRO A 19 16.13 -2.66 2.30
C PRO A 19 15.74 -3.04 3.69
N SER A 20 16.57 -3.83 4.39
CA SER A 20 16.21 -4.38 5.68
C SER A 20 15.56 -3.23 6.41
N LEU A 21 14.25 -3.29 6.58
CA LEU A 21 13.42 -2.16 7.05
C LEU A 21 13.84 -1.76 8.47
N SER A 22 14.69 -2.58 9.10
CA SER A 22 15.42 -2.28 10.32
C SER A 22 16.29 -1.01 10.26
N GLU A 23 16.69 -0.55 9.08
CA GLU A 23 17.48 0.68 8.92
C GLU A 23 16.65 1.93 8.65
N ARG A 24 15.33 1.79 8.42
CA ARG A 24 14.42 2.91 8.19
C ARG A 24 13.30 2.91 9.23
N VAL A 25 13.68 3.35 10.42
CA VAL A 25 12.75 3.69 11.49
C VAL A 25 11.59 4.51 10.91
N GLY A 26 10.39 3.94 10.91
CA GLY A 26 9.15 4.69 10.86
C GLY A 26 8.39 4.76 9.53
N LEU A 27 8.78 4.10 8.44
CA LEU A 27 7.92 4.10 7.25
C LEU A 27 6.73 3.16 7.45
N THR A 28 5.53 3.73 7.48
CA THR A 28 4.28 2.98 7.59
C THR A 28 3.43 3.17 6.33
N ALA A 29 2.69 2.15 5.95
CA ALA A 29 1.80 2.18 4.80
C ALA A 29 0.39 1.72 5.16
N ASP A 30 -0.61 2.34 4.55
CA ASP A 30 -2.00 1.93 4.66
C ASP A 30 -2.42 0.97 3.55
N LEU A 31 -1.70 0.98 2.42
CA LEU A 31 -1.98 0.13 1.27
C LEU A 31 -0.69 -0.30 0.56
N LEU A 32 -0.64 -1.58 0.20
CA LEU A 32 0.40 -2.15 -0.66
C LEU A 32 -0.23 -2.94 -1.80
N ARG A 33 0.22 -2.64 -3.03
CA ARG A 33 -0.03 -3.50 -4.20
C ARG A 33 1.25 -4.25 -4.52
N ILE A 34 1.19 -5.56 -4.43
CA ILE A 34 2.32 -6.45 -4.66
C ILE A 34 2.03 -7.31 -5.89
N HIS A 35 3.05 -7.54 -6.71
CA HIS A 35 3.04 -8.59 -7.71
C HIS A 35 4.26 -9.50 -7.52
N ALA A 36 4.07 -10.78 -7.73
CA ALA A 36 5.10 -11.79 -7.51
C ALA A 36 5.03 -12.89 -8.59
N PRO A 37 6.11 -13.67 -8.79
CA PRO A 37 6.05 -14.88 -9.59
C PRO A 37 4.94 -15.83 -9.09
N LEU A 38 4.32 -16.58 -10.00
CA LEU A 38 3.32 -17.59 -9.60
C LEU A 38 3.89 -18.65 -8.66
N SER A 39 5.20 -18.91 -8.74
CA SER A 39 5.87 -19.86 -7.84
C SER A 39 5.82 -19.50 -6.36
N CYS A 40 5.47 -18.24 -6.02
CA CYS A 40 5.22 -17.84 -4.63
C CYS A 40 3.88 -18.34 -4.09
N PHE A 41 3.07 -18.99 -4.94
CA PHE A 41 1.73 -19.44 -4.60
C PHE A 41 1.59 -20.90 -5.05
N LYS A 42 1.13 -21.79 -4.20
CA LYS A 42 0.82 -23.15 -4.55
C LYS A 42 -0.57 -23.27 -5.15
N GLU A 43 -1.53 -22.56 -4.56
CA GLU A 43 -2.90 -22.47 -5.08
C GLU A 43 -3.35 -21.03 -5.06
N ILE A 44 -3.91 -20.56 -6.17
CA ILE A 44 -4.49 -19.22 -6.29
C ILE A 44 -5.85 -19.33 -6.97
N PRO A 45 -6.93 -19.20 -6.24
CA PRO A 45 -8.22 -18.93 -6.83
C PRO A 45 -8.26 -17.47 -7.32
N ASN A 46 -8.96 -17.22 -8.40
CA ASN A 46 -9.24 -15.87 -8.87
C ASN A 46 -10.33 -15.25 -7.99
N TYR A 47 -9.97 -14.67 -6.87
CA TYR A 47 -10.90 -14.01 -5.97
C TYR A 47 -11.22 -12.59 -6.44
N ARG A 48 -12.50 -12.28 -6.52
CA ARG A 48 -13.02 -10.93 -6.58
C ARG A 48 -13.22 -10.39 -5.16
N LYS A 49 -13.21 -9.07 -5.02
CA LYS A 49 -13.33 -8.39 -3.72
C LYS A 49 -14.53 -8.87 -2.88
N GLU A 50 -15.66 -9.17 -3.52
CA GLU A 50 -16.90 -9.60 -2.85
C GLU A 50 -16.82 -11.03 -2.30
N GLU A 51 -15.88 -11.84 -2.79
CA GLU A 51 -15.69 -13.25 -2.42
C GLU A 51 -14.65 -13.43 -1.33
N ILE A 52 -13.85 -12.38 -1.07
CA ILE A 52 -12.78 -12.42 -0.09
C ILE A 52 -13.34 -12.09 1.29
N GLY A 53 -13.49 -13.10 2.14
CA GLY A 53 -13.93 -12.93 3.53
C GLY A 53 -12.89 -12.32 4.48
N LEU A 54 -11.69 -11.95 3.99
CA LEU A 54 -10.61 -11.39 4.80
C LEU A 54 -10.58 -9.86 4.68
N PRO A 55 -10.90 -9.12 5.74
CA PRO A 55 -10.76 -7.68 5.76
C PRO A 55 -9.31 -7.27 5.45
N GLY A 56 -9.16 -6.22 4.64
CA GLY A 56 -7.85 -5.73 4.25
C GLY A 56 -7.21 -6.42 3.05
N LEU A 57 -7.74 -7.54 2.58
CA LEU A 57 -7.37 -8.12 1.29
C LEU A 57 -8.40 -7.67 0.24
N THR A 58 -8.00 -6.80 -0.67
CA THR A 58 -8.90 -6.22 -1.68
C THR A 58 -9.05 -7.09 -2.91
N TYR A 59 -7.95 -7.67 -3.36
CA TYR A 59 -7.94 -8.68 -4.41
C TYR A 59 -6.70 -9.57 -4.32
N LEU A 60 -6.85 -10.76 -4.86
CA LEU A 60 -5.79 -11.72 -5.12
C LEU A 60 -6.15 -12.42 -6.43
N TYR A 61 -5.29 -12.35 -7.43
CA TYR A 61 -5.52 -13.06 -8.70
C TYR A 61 -4.22 -13.46 -9.38
N ALA A 62 -4.28 -14.56 -10.13
CA ALA A 62 -3.22 -15.04 -11.00
C ALA A 62 -3.39 -14.52 -12.42
N ASN A 63 -2.29 -14.16 -13.06
CA ASN A 63 -2.21 -13.91 -14.49
C ASN A 63 -1.22 -14.92 -15.11
N GLU A 64 -1.76 -16.02 -15.60
CA GLU A 64 -0.97 -17.11 -16.17
C GLU A 64 -0.15 -16.67 -17.40
N ASN A 65 -0.71 -15.80 -18.26
CA ASN A 65 0.00 -15.28 -19.42
C ASN A 65 1.26 -14.48 -19.03
N ARG A 66 1.26 -13.86 -17.88
CA ARG A 66 2.40 -13.09 -17.35
C ARG A 66 3.22 -13.86 -16.33
N GLN A 67 2.80 -15.08 -15.97
CA GLN A 67 3.40 -15.88 -14.90
C GLN A 67 3.55 -15.10 -13.58
N LYS A 68 2.54 -14.30 -13.25
CA LYS A 68 2.52 -13.44 -12.07
C LYS A 68 1.19 -13.50 -11.33
N ALA A 69 1.28 -13.42 -10.04
CA ALA A 69 0.15 -13.11 -9.17
C ALA A 69 0.18 -11.66 -8.70
N TYR A 70 -0.98 -11.15 -8.38
CA TYR A 70 -1.19 -9.77 -7.93
C TYR A 70 -2.06 -9.77 -6.69
N LEU A 71 -1.63 -9.03 -5.68
CA LEU A 71 -2.40 -8.84 -4.46
C LEU A 71 -2.41 -7.36 -4.05
N LEU A 72 -3.52 -6.93 -3.48
CA LEU A 72 -3.69 -5.61 -2.89
C LEU A 72 -4.15 -5.78 -1.46
N ILE A 73 -3.31 -5.34 -0.54
CA ILE A 73 -3.60 -5.38 0.89
C ILE A 73 -3.65 -3.96 1.48
N THR A 74 -4.49 -3.80 2.49
CA THR A 74 -4.55 -2.59 3.31
C THR A 74 -4.24 -2.92 4.76
N SER A 75 -3.95 -1.91 5.57
CA SER A 75 -3.68 -2.09 7.00
C SER A 75 -4.83 -2.74 7.78
N GLU A 76 -6.06 -2.75 7.25
CA GLU A 76 -7.18 -3.49 7.83
C GLU A 76 -6.91 -5.01 7.97
N ILE A 77 -5.99 -5.56 7.17
CA ILE A 77 -5.58 -6.96 7.28
C ILE A 77 -4.96 -7.28 8.65
N LEU A 78 -4.44 -6.29 9.36
CA LEU A 78 -3.86 -6.44 10.69
C LEU A 78 -4.94 -6.66 11.79
N GLY A 79 -6.23 -6.45 11.47
CA GLY A 79 -7.32 -6.59 12.41
C GLY A 79 -7.21 -5.59 13.57
N LYS A 80 -7.14 -6.07 14.81
CA LYS A 80 -7.00 -5.20 16.00
C LYS A 80 -5.71 -4.37 16.00
N ARG A 81 -4.69 -4.80 15.25
CA ARG A 81 -3.42 -4.08 15.08
C ARG A 81 -3.48 -3.03 13.95
N TYR A 82 -4.65 -2.75 13.41
CA TYR A 82 -4.85 -1.75 12.35
C TYR A 82 -4.14 -0.39 12.60
N PRO A 83 -4.12 0.16 13.85
CA PRO A 83 -3.45 1.43 14.13
C PRO A 83 -1.93 1.42 13.88
N GLU A 84 -1.29 0.23 13.92
CA GLU A 84 0.15 0.10 13.65
C GLU A 84 0.51 0.36 12.19
N LYS A 85 -0.48 0.26 11.28
CA LYS A 85 -0.29 0.30 9.83
C LYS A 85 0.68 -0.80 9.35
N LEU A 86 0.75 -1.02 8.04
CA LEU A 86 1.71 -1.96 7.47
C LEU A 86 3.12 -1.39 7.58
N ASN A 87 4.03 -2.17 8.13
CA ASN A 87 5.44 -1.84 8.29
C ASN A 87 6.30 -3.12 8.23
N CYS A 88 7.60 -2.98 8.37
CA CYS A 88 8.54 -4.12 8.30
C CYS A 88 8.35 -5.18 9.37
N GLU A 89 7.87 -4.79 10.54
CA GLU A 89 7.74 -5.70 11.67
C GLU A 89 6.48 -6.55 11.59
N ASN A 90 5.48 -6.09 10.81
CA ASN A 90 4.17 -6.74 10.75
C ASN A 90 3.76 -7.21 9.34
N ILE A 91 4.55 -6.94 8.30
CA ILE A 91 4.22 -7.33 6.93
C ILE A 91 4.13 -8.86 6.78
N GLU A 92 5.03 -9.61 7.39
CA GLU A 92 5.00 -11.07 7.38
C GLU A 92 3.70 -11.58 7.99
N TYR A 93 3.34 -11.12 9.17
CA TYR A 93 2.06 -11.42 9.81
C TYR A 93 0.86 -11.08 8.91
N ALA A 94 0.89 -9.91 8.24
CA ALA A 94 -0.17 -9.51 7.32
C ALA A 94 -0.32 -10.48 6.14
N LEU A 95 0.79 -10.96 5.58
CA LEU A 95 0.80 -11.93 4.49
C LEU A 95 0.38 -13.33 4.95
N GLU A 96 0.80 -13.77 6.13
CA GLU A 96 0.38 -15.05 6.71
C GLU A 96 -1.14 -15.12 6.95
N ARG A 97 -1.77 -14.00 7.26
CA ARG A 97 -3.22 -13.97 7.38
C ARG A 97 -3.95 -14.32 6.08
N ILE A 98 -3.32 -14.14 4.92
CA ILE A 98 -3.91 -14.56 3.64
C ILE A 98 -4.05 -16.09 3.60
N ASN A 99 -3.12 -16.83 4.21
CA ASN A 99 -3.18 -18.29 4.31
C ASN A 99 -4.32 -18.80 5.24
N SER A 100 -5.00 -17.89 5.96
CA SER A 100 -6.23 -18.26 6.68
C SER A 100 -7.45 -18.45 5.77
N ILE A 101 -7.36 -18.08 4.50
CA ILE A 101 -8.38 -18.32 3.49
C ILE A 101 -8.20 -19.76 3.00
N THR A 102 -9.27 -20.54 2.99
CA THR A 102 -9.24 -22.00 2.81
C THR A 102 -8.53 -22.47 1.53
N ASP A 103 -8.64 -21.69 0.45
CA ASP A 103 -8.17 -22.11 -0.88
C ASP A 103 -6.94 -21.30 -1.35
N VAL A 104 -6.21 -20.68 -0.42
CA VAL A 104 -5.00 -19.91 -0.73
C VAL A 104 -3.82 -20.51 0.03
N GLU A 105 -2.77 -20.89 -0.69
CA GLU A 105 -1.51 -21.28 -0.09
C GLU A 105 -0.39 -20.40 -0.67
N LEU A 106 0.04 -19.41 0.13
CA LEU A 106 1.07 -18.44 -0.18
C LEU A 106 2.37 -18.82 0.54
N ASP A 107 3.46 -18.92 -0.19
CA ASP A 107 4.81 -18.98 0.40
C ASP A 107 5.25 -17.53 0.74
N VAL A 108 5.10 -17.18 2.00
CA VAL A 108 5.39 -15.82 2.49
C VAL A 108 6.86 -15.48 2.35
N GLU A 109 7.77 -16.43 2.61
CA GLU A 109 9.21 -16.21 2.48
C GLU A 109 9.59 -15.92 1.02
N LEU A 110 9.10 -16.72 0.08
CA LEU A 110 9.32 -16.48 -1.35
C LEU A 110 8.70 -15.14 -1.78
N LEU A 111 7.52 -14.79 -1.27
CA LEU A 111 6.88 -13.50 -1.59
C LEU A 111 7.70 -12.32 -1.09
N LEU A 112 8.22 -12.37 0.13
CA LEU A 112 9.09 -11.32 0.68
C LEU A 112 10.40 -11.19 -0.09
N ASN A 113 10.92 -12.30 -0.62
CA ASN A 113 12.17 -12.31 -1.39
C ASN A 113 11.99 -11.88 -2.85
N TYR A 114 10.89 -12.23 -3.50
CA TYR A 114 10.69 -12.06 -4.95
C TYR A 114 9.52 -11.15 -5.31
N GLY A 115 8.72 -10.74 -4.36
CA GLY A 115 7.62 -9.81 -4.55
C GLY A 115 8.11 -8.40 -4.92
N CYS A 116 7.34 -7.73 -5.76
CA CYS A 116 7.59 -6.35 -6.16
C CYS A 116 6.42 -5.47 -5.74
N VAL A 117 6.69 -4.38 -5.01
CA VAL A 117 5.68 -3.37 -4.73
C VAL A 117 5.51 -2.47 -5.94
N SER A 118 4.29 -2.37 -6.46
CA SER A 118 3.93 -1.53 -7.60
C SER A 118 3.07 -0.33 -7.25
N GLU A 119 2.48 -0.32 -6.06
CA GLU A 119 1.77 0.82 -5.48
C GLU A 119 1.93 0.77 -3.96
N VAL A 120 2.14 1.93 -3.36
CA VAL A 120 2.18 2.09 -1.91
C VAL A 120 1.51 3.40 -1.51
N HIS A 121 0.70 3.34 -0.46
CA HIS A 121 0.20 4.53 0.24
C HIS A 121 0.97 4.67 1.54
N VAL A 122 2.02 5.49 1.51
CA VAL A 122 2.78 5.82 2.72
C VAL A 122 1.95 6.75 3.57
N THR A 123 1.79 6.42 4.84
CA THR A 123 0.90 7.15 5.75
C THR A 123 1.59 7.55 7.04
N ASP A 124 1.21 8.72 7.54
CA ASP A 124 1.54 9.17 8.88
C ASP A 124 0.33 9.82 9.53
N ASP A 125 0.24 9.73 10.85
CA ASP A 125 -0.87 10.25 11.64
C ASP A 125 -0.38 11.37 12.54
N LEU A 126 -0.95 12.56 12.37
CA LEU A 126 -0.68 13.73 13.20
C LEU A 126 -1.80 13.92 14.20
N LEU A 127 -1.48 13.76 15.48
CA LEU A 127 -2.37 14.15 16.57
C LEU A 127 -2.33 15.68 16.72
N LEU A 128 -3.50 16.30 16.64
CA LEU A 128 -3.65 17.73 16.66
C LEU A 128 -4.23 18.20 18.02
N SER A 129 -3.98 19.46 18.34
CA SER A 129 -4.51 20.07 19.56
C SER A 129 -5.94 20.63 19.41
N HIS A 130 -6.45 20.69 18.20
CA HIS A 130 -7.77 21.21 17.85
C HIS A 130 -8.43 20.36 16.78
N ASP A 131 -9.73 20.60 16.52
CA ASP A 131 -10.48 19.89 15.47
C ASP A 131 -9.70 19.88 14.13
N PRO A 132 -9.44 18.70 13.55
CA PRO A 132 -8.80 18.54 12.26
C PRO A 132 -9.36 19.42 11.14
N GLN A 133 -10.65 19.75 11.19
CA GLN A 133 -11.29 20.59 10.18
C GLN A 133 -10.71 22.00 10.12
N ILE A 134 -10.24 22.57 11.22
CA ILE A 134 -9.62 23.89 11.26
C ILE A 134 -8.36 23.89 10.40
N TYR A 135 -7.52 22.87 10.58
CA TYR A 135 -6.26 22.73 9.83
C TYR A 135 -6.51 22.43 8.34
N LEU A 136 -7.46 21.55 8.05
CA LEU A 136 -7.82 21.20 6.67
C LEU A 136 -8.42 22.41 5.93
N TYR A 137 -9.20 23.24 6.63
CA TYR A 137 -9.70 24.49 6.06
C TYR A 137 -8.57 25.48 5.76
N ALA A 138 -7.63 25.66 6.69
CA ALA A 138 -6.47 26.50 6.48
C ALA A 138 -5.63 26.01 5.28
N LEU A 139 -5.38 24.70 5.17
CA LEU A 139 -4.66 24.10 4.05
C LEU A 139 -5.35 24.31 2.69
N ARG A 140 -6.66 24.47 2.66
CA ARG A 140 -7.41 24.81 1.44
C ARG A 140 -7.22 26.26 1.01
N SER A 141 -6.82 27.12 1.92
CA SER A 141 -6.74 28.58 1.71
C SER A 141 -5.33 29.08 1.47
N ILE A 142 -4.28 28.32 1.84
CA ILE A 142 -2.90 28.76 1.63
C ILE A 142 -2.54 28.84 0.15
N PRO A 143 -1.71 29.81 -0.27
CA PRO A 143 -1.13 29.83 -1.61
C PRO A 143 -0.31 28.57 -1.88
N ILE A 144 -0.39 28.06 -3.10
CA ILE A 144 0.39 26.89 -3.56
C ILE A 144 1.14 27.24 -4.84
N PRO A 145 2.31 26.61 -5.09
CA PRO A 145 3.04 26.80 -6.33
C PRO A 145 2.23 26.35 -7.56
N ASP A 146 2.42 27.02 -8.70
CA ASP A 146 1.69 26.78 -9.95
C ASP A 146 1.79 25.34 -10.49
N LYS A 147 2.85 24.61 -10.10
CA LYS A 147 3.07 23.21 -10.52
C LYS A 147 2.33 22.19 -9.66
N ILE A 148 1.63 22.64 -8.65
CA ILE A 148 0.88 21.80 -7.73
C ILE A 148 -0.60 22.10 -7.88
N ASN A 149 -1.41 21.06 -8.09
CA ASN A 149 -2.85 21.17 -8.05
C ASN A 149 -3.35 20.85 -6.65
N ARG A 150 -4.25 21.68 -6.16
CA ARG A 150 -5.01 21.41 -4.94
C ARG A 150 -6.44 21.12 -5.30
N THR A 151 -6.93 19.96 -4.88
CA THR A 151 -8.31 19.55 -5.11
C THR A 151 -8.98 19.26 -3.77
N PRO A 152 -10.13 19.87 -3.48
CA PRO A 152 -10.95 19.40 -2.38
C PRO A 152 -11.40 17.97 -2.72
N TYR A 153 -11.00 17.01 -1.88
CA TYR A 153 -11.32 15.60 -2.06
C TYR A 153 -12.20 15.16 -0.89
N HIS A 154 -13.51 15.28 -1.03
CA HIS A 154 -14.48 15.25 0.06
C HIS A 154 -14.44 16.48 1.00
N LYS A 155 -15.48 16.63 1.83
CA LYS A 155 -15.58 17.75 2.78
C LYS A 155 -14.49 17.72 3.85
N GLU A 156 -14.02 16.52 4.21
CA GLU A 156 -13.07 16.28 5.30
C GLU A 156 -11.63 16.05 4.84
N SER A 157 -11.29 16.44 3.60
CA SER A 157 -9.95 16.19 3.07
C SER A 157 -9.47 17.26 2.08
N VAL A 158 -8.17 17.33 1.92
CA VAL A 158 -7.51 18.11 0.87
C VAL A 158 -6.47 17.24 0.19
N ARG A 159 -6.42 17.31 -1.14
CA ARG A 159 -5.44 16.56 -1.94
C ARG A 159 -4.57 17.54 -2.73
N PHE A 160 -3.28 17.29 -2.67
CA PHE A 160 -2.28 17.93 -3.51
C PHE A 160 -1.73 16.91 -4.51
N SER A 161 -1.51 17.34 -5.73
CA SER A 161 -0.90 16.50 -6.77
C SER A 161 0.01 17.31 -7.66
N THR A 162 1.05 16.69 -8.20
CA THR A 162 1.86 17.32 -9.24
C THR A 162 1.08 17.38 -10.55
N TYR A 163 1.21 18.51 -11.26
CA TYR A 163 0.72 18.60 -12.64
C TYR A 163 1.69 17.84 -13.56
N ASN A 164 1.34 16.60 -13.88
CA ASN A 164 2.07 15.82 -14.88
C ASN A 164 1.07 15.15 -15.83
N LYS A 165 1.30 15.28 -17.14
CA LYS A 165 0.47 14.64 -18.17
C LYS A 165 0.59 13.10 -18.09
N ASP A 166 1.78 12.61 -17.78
CA ASP A 166 2.00 11.17 -17.55
C ASP A 166 1.57 10.78 -16.13
N LYS A 167 0.50 10.00 -16.04
CA LYS A 167 -0.04 9.52 -14.76
C LYS A 167 1.00 8.73 -13.95
N ARG A 168 1.94 8.04 -14.61
CA ARG A 168 2.99 7.25 -13.96
C ARG A 168 3.95 8.07 -13.09
N HIS A 169 4.01 9.37 -13.33
CA HIS A 169 4.88 10.30 -12.59
C HIS A 169 4.11 11.23 -11.66
N ARG A 170 2.82 10.99 -11.44
CA ARG A 170 2.03 11.74 -10.49
C ARG A 170 2.19 11.16 -9.10
N PHE A 171 2.33 12.03 -8.13
CA PHE A 171 2.07 11.67 -6.74
C PHE A 171 0.82 12.40 -6.25
N TYR A 172 0.19 11.80 -5.27
CA TYR A 172 -0.93 12.39 -4.56
C TYR A 172 -0.60 12.44 -3.09
N LEU A 173 -0.64 13.65 -2.53
CA LEU A 173 -0.56 13.86 -1.10
C LEU A 173 -1.95 14.24 -0.62
N THR A 174 -2.56 13.39 0.18
CA THR A 174 -3.90 13.60 0.73
C THR A 174 -3.80 13.78 2.23
N LEU A 175 -4.45 14.82 2.76
CA LEU A 175 -4.61 15.04 4.19
C LEU A 175 -6.09 14.97 4.50
N TYR A 176 -6.45 14.20 5.51
CA TYR A 176 -7.86 14.02 5.86
C TYR A 176 -8.07 13.72 7.35
N ASP A 177 -9.29 14.05 7.81
CA ASP A 177 -9.77 13.73 9.15
C ASP A 177 -10.02 12.23 9.24
N LYS A 178 -9.12 11.53 9.95
CA LYS A 178 -9.17 10.05 10.03
C LYS A 178 -10.37 9.55 10.80
N TYR A 179 -10.80 10.25 11.85
CA TYR A 179 -11.97 9.89 12.61
C TYR A 179 -13.25 9.90 11.77
N ARG A 180 -13.46 10.97 11.01
CA ARG A 180 -14.62 11.09 10.12
C ARG A 180 -14.59 10.09 8.98
N GLU A 181 -13.40 9.81 8.46
CA GLU A 181 -13.21 8.81 7.41
C GLU A 181 -13.60 7.41 7.91
N ILE A 182 -13.13 6.99 9.08
CA ILE A 182 -13.47 5.71 9.69
C ILE A 182 -14.99 5.60 9.92
N LYS A 183 -15.61 6.64 10.46
CA LYS A 183 -17.06 6.65 10.68
C LYS A 183 -17.86 6.53 9.39
N ARG A 184 -17.41 7.18 8.32
CA ARG A 184 -18.06 7.09 7.01
C ARG A 184 -17.95 5.69 6.40
N HIS A 185 -16.80 5.05 6.50
CA HIS A 185 -16.55 3.72 5.95
C HIS A 185 -16.98 2.57 6.87
N ARG A 186 -17.47 2.90 8.09
CA ARG A 186 -17.91 1.92 9.09
C ARG A 186 -16.86 0.84 9.33
N CYS A 187 -15.58 1.24 9.41
CA CYS A 187 -14.51 0.32 9.80
C CYS A 187 -14.82 -0.28 11.17
N ARG A 188 -15.14 -1.58 11.20
CA ARG A 188 -15.57 -2.28 12.43
C ARG A 188 -14.41 -2.80 13.27
N GLN A 189 -13.18 -2.60 12.82
CA GLN A 189 -12.02 -3.29 13.38
C GLN A 189 -11.17 -2.43 14.32
N CYS A 190 -11.43 -1.13 14.37
CA CYS A 190 -10.68 -0.21 15.21
C CYS A 190 -11.59 0.57 16.16
N GLU A 191 -11.03 0.95 17.29
CA GLU A 191 -11.68 1.90 18.20
C GLU A 191 -11.59 3.28 17.56
N ASP A 192 -12.73 3.79 17.06
CA ASP A 192 -12.81 5.09 16.36
C ASP A 192 -12.18 6.22 17.17
N GLU A 193 -12.36 6.18 18.50
CA GLU A 193 -11.90 7.24 19.40
C GLU A 193 -10.38 7.41 19.43
N LEU A 194 -9.60 6.40 19.06
CA LEU A 194 -8.14 6.51 18.91
C LEU A 194 -7.72 7.50 17.83
N PHE A 195 -8.62 7.78 16.90
CA PHE A 195 -8.36 8.68 15.76
C PHE A 195 -9.05 10.04 15.91
N ARG A 196 -9.65 10.31 17.07
CA ARG A 196 -10.16 11.66 17.38
C ARG A 196 -8.97 12.64 17.32
N ASP A 197 -9.19 13.78 16.70
CA ASP A 197 -8.19 14.83 16.52
C ASP A 197 -6.94 14.41 15.68
N VAL A 198 -7.07 13.34 14.90
CA VAL A 198 -6.01 12.88 13.99
C VAL A 198 -6.26 13.33 12.56
N VAL A 199 -5.26 14.02 12.00
CA VAL A 199 -5.12 14.19 10.54
C VAL A 199 -4.17 13.13 10.01
N ARG A 200 -4.67 12.29 9.11
CA ARG A 200 -3.81 11.38 8.35
C ARG A 200 -3.24 12.08 7.14
N ILE A 201 -1.94 11.94 6.98
CA ILE A 201 -1.18 12.29 5.78
C ILE A 201 -0.97 11.01 4.98
N GLU A 202 -1.36 11.01 3.72
CA GLU A 202 -1.21 9.87 2.83
C GLU A 202 -0.51 10.29 1.54
N LEU A 203 0.67 9.71 1.28
CA LEU A 203 1.39 9.87 0.03
C LEU A 203 1.20 8.63 -0.83
N LYS A 204 0.46 8.78 -1.93
CA LYS A 204 0.19 7.72 -2.88
C LYS A 204 1.23 7.71 -3.99
N LEU A 205 1.94 6.59 -4.14
CA LEU A 205 2.92 6.31 -5.19
C LEU A 205 2.42 5.12 -6.02
N GLU A 206 2.03 5.36 -7.27
CA GLU A 206 1.33 4.39 -8.14
C GLU A 206 2.24 3.63 -9.12
N SER A 207 3.55 3.75 -8.97
CA SER A 207 4.49 3.01 -9.83
C SER A 207 5.79 2.67 -9.11
N ALA A 208 6.40 1.57 -9.50
CA ALA A 208 7.71 1.15 -8.98
C ALA A 208 8.79 2.23 -9.19
N GLU A 209 8.70 3.01 -10.28
CA GLU A 209 9.61 4.11 -10.57
C GLU A 209 9.48 5.25 -9.54
N MET A 210 8.23 5.62 -9.19
CA MET A 210 7.95 6.62 -8.16
C MET A 210 8.40 6.13 -6.80
N ILE A 211 8.15 4.86 -6.48
CA ILE A 211 8.58 4.23 -5.22
C ILE A 211 10.10 4.33 -5.10
N LYS A 212 10.85 3.91 -6.12
CA LYS A 212 12.33 4.04 -6.15
C LYS A 212 12.79 5.48 -5.99
N LYS A 213 12.17 6.40 -6.72
CA LYS A 213 12.57 7.82 -6.71
C LYS A 213 12.38 8.47 -5.33
N TYR A 214 11.23 8.25 -4.69
CA TYR A 214 10.86 8.97 -3.47
C TYR A 214 11.23 8.21 -2.20
N LEU A 215 11.16 6.90 -2.21
CA LEU A 215 11.52 6.09 -1.03
C LEU A 215 12.98 5.61 -1.08
N LYS A 216 13.67 5.78 -2.23
CA LYS A 216 15.07 5.37 -2.45
C LYS A 216 15.33 3.88 -2.16
N ILE A 217 14.36 3.03 -2.49
CA ILE A 217 14.39 1.57 -2.30
C ILE A 217 14.40 0.82 -3.63
#